data_4add42c5ab423d303406edf0c883e33f
#
_entry.id   4add42c5ab423d303406edf0c883e33f
#
_cell.length_a   1.000
_cell.length_b   1.000
_cell.length_c   1.000
_cell.angle_alpha   90.00
_cell.angle_beta   90.00
_cell.angle_gamma   90.00
#
_symmetry.space_group_name_H-M   'P 1'
#
loop_
_entity.id
_entity.type
_entity.pdbx_description
1 polymer ?
#
loop_
_entity_poly.entity_id
_entity_poly.type
_entity_poly.pdbx_seq_one_letter_code
_entity_poly.pdbx_strand_id
1 'polypeptide(L)'
;QDYYGKELRSSEDLKTMACVTPAQPLPWAAREALERVHEEVAARYYGCGLVLPECLASCRVLDLGSGSGRDCYVLSQLVGEKGHVTGIDMTKEQVEVGKKHLAYHMDKFGYRVPNVDFIWGFMEKLEDAGLANESYDVVCSNCVVNLAPDKSAVLREAYQVLKPGGEMHLSDVYVSGHLSEAARAHRVLWG
;
A
#
# COMPACT_ATOMS: atom_id res chain seq x y z
N GLN A 1 7.38 -10.42 -8.42
CA GLN A 1 6.33 -9.91 -9.33
C GLN A 1 5.39 -11.01 -9.79
N ASP A 2 5.90 -12.11 -10.36
CA ASP A 2 5.06 -13.23 -10.85
C ASP A 2 4.24 -13.90 -9.73
N TYR A 3 4.78 -14.01 -8.51
CA TYR A 3 4.09 -14.59 -7.37
C TYR A 3 2.81 -13.81 -7.01
N TYR A 4 2.90 -12.50 -6.82
CA TYR A 4 1.76 -11.65 -6.48
C TYR A 4 0.85 -11.31 -7.66
N GLY A 5 1.35 -11.36 -8.89
CA GLY A 5 0.59 -11.03 -10.09
C GLY A 5 -0.14 -12.20 -10.73
N LYS A 6 0.45 -13.41 -10.68
CA LYS A 6 -0.04 -14.58 -11.43
C LYS A 6 -0.38 -15.80 -10.60
N GLU A 7 0.38 -16.05 -9.49
CA GLU A 7 0.17 -17.22 -8.65
C GLU A 7 -0.93 -17.00 -7.61
N LEU A 8 -0.99 -15.80 -7.00
CA LEU A 8 -1.99 -15.47 -5.98
C LEU A 8 -3.26 -14.89 -6.63
N ARG A 9 -4.41 -15.50 -6.34
CA ARG A 9 -5.74 -15.02 -6.73
C ARG A 9 -6.49 -14.39 -5.58
N SER A 10 -6.19 -14.84 -4.36
CA SER A 10 -6.77 -14.33 -3.11
C SER A 10 -5.77 -14.44 -1.96
N SER A 11 -6.06 -13.80 -0.84
CA SER A 11 -5.27 -13.90 0.39
C SER A 11 -5.21 -15.32 0.98
N GLU A 12 -6.13 -16.21 0.60
CA GLU A 12 -6.15 -17.61 1.01
C GLU A 12 -5.04 -18.44 0.35
N ASP A 13 -4.48 -17.97 -0.76
CA ASP A 13 -3.39 -18.64 -1.50
C ASP A 13 -2.00 -18.38 -0.89
N LEU A 14 -1.89 -17.57 0.18
CA LEU A 14 -0.62 -17.26 0.84
C LEU A 14 0.02 -18.51 1.45
N LYS A 15 1.30 -18.72 1.15
CA LYS A 15 2.06 -19.89 1.62
C LYS A 15 2.54 -19.80 3.07
N THR A 16 2.52 -18.60 3.64
CA THR A 16 2.94 -18.35 5.02
C THR A 16 1.93 -17.50 5.77
N MET A 17 1.86 -17.70 7.10
CA MET A 17 1.05 -16.88 8.01
C MET A 17 1.84 -15.69 8.56
N ALA A 18 3.00 -15.37 8.03
CA ALA A 18 3.88 -14.32 8.54
C ALA A 18 3.21 -12.93 8.51
N CYS A 19 2.34 -12.70 7.53
CA CYS A 19 1.59 -11.46 7.39
C CYS A 19 0.20 -11.49 8.06
N VAL A 20 -0.15 -12.55 8.80
CA VAL A 20 -1.41 -12.64 9.55
C VAL A 20 -1.13 -12.38 11.03
N THR A 21 -0.68 -11.18 11.36
CA THR A 21 -0.59 -10.75 12.75
C THR A 21 -1.99 -10.40 13.26
N PRO A 22 -2.38 -10.77 14.51
CA PRO A 22 -3.62 -10.31 15.08
C PRO A 22 -3.61 -8.78 15.07
N ALA A 23 -4.46 -8.19 14.25
CA ALA A 23 -4.54 -6.74 14.13
C ALA A 23 -4.91 -6.14 15.49
N GLN A 24 -4.23 -5.07 15.87
CA GLN A 24 -4.74 -4.20 16.95
C GLN A 24 -6.17 -3.76 16.58
N PRO A 25 -7.05 -3.53 17.57
CA PRO A 25 -8.40 -3.08 17.28
C PRO A 25 -8.36 -1.81 16.42
N LEU A 26 -8.84 -1.92 15.20
CA LEU A 26 -8.88 -0.77 14.28
C LEU A 26 -9.83 0.30 14.85
N PRO A 27 -9.51 1.59 14.69
CA PRO A 27 -10.43 2.69 14.95
C PRO A 27 -11.75 2.47 14.22
N TRP A 28 -12.86 2.94 14.80
CA TRP A 28 -14.19 2.76 14.21
C TRP A 28 -14.28 3.26 12.77
N ALA A 29 -13.75 4.46 12.51
CA ALA A 29 -13.74 5.04 11.16
C ALA A 29 -13.00 4.16 10.12
N ALA A 30 -11.91 3.51 10.52
CA ALA A 30 -11.17 2.60 9.64
C ALA A 30 -11.96 1.32 9.34
N ARG A 31 -12.68 0.78 10.33
CA ARG A 31 -13.55 -0.40 10.13
C ARG A 31 -14.69 -0.08 9.17
N GLU A 32 -15.38 1.04 9.37
CA GLU A 32 -16.43 1.51 8.47
C GLU A 32 -15.90 1.72 7.06
N ALA A 33 -14.72 2.33 6.92
CA ALA A 33 -14.10 2.54 5.63
C ALA A 33 -13.75 1.22 4.91
N LEU A 34 -13.28 0.21 5.63
CA LEU A 34 -13.00 -1.13 5.08
C LEU A 34 -14.27 -1.83 4.56
N GLU A 35 -15.39 -1.73 5.28
CA GLU A 35 -16.68 -2.33 4.87
C GLU A 35 -17.22 -1.76 3.55
N ARG A 36 -16.75 -0.59 3.16
CA ARG A 36 -17.14 0.08 1.91
C ARG A 36 -16.22 -0.24 0.73
N VAL A 37 -15.13 -0.98 0.96
CA VAL A 37 -14.23 -1.42 -0.11
C VAL A 37 -14.85 -2.59 -0.89
N HIS A 38 -14.70 -2.56 -2.21
CA HIS A 38 -15.21 -3.61 -3.10
C HIS A 38 -14.56 -4.97 -2.78
N GLU A 39 -15.35 -6.04 -2.79
CA GLU A 39 -14.92 -7.40 -2.41
C GLU A 39 -13.72 -7.91 -3.22
N GLU A 40 -13.67 -7.67 -4.54
CA GLU A 40 -12.53 -8.08 -5.39
C GLU A 40 -11.23 -7.38 -4.96
N VAL A 41 -11.31 -6.12 -4.53
CA VAL A 41 -10.17 -5.37 -4.01
C VAL A 41 -9.74 -5.92 -2.65
N ALA A 42 -10.69 -6.13 -1.75
CA ALA A 42 -10.44 -6.65 -0.41
C ALA A 42 -9.86 -8.08 -0.43
N ALA A 43 -10.35 -8.95 -1.33
CA ALA A 43 -9.90 -10.34 -1.45
C ALA A 43 -8.43 -10.48 -1.91
N ARG A 44 -7.85 -9.46 -2.55
CA ARG A 44 -6.46 -9.44 -3.04
C ARG A 44 -5.51 -8.69 -2.11
N TYR A 45 -5.82 -8.66 -0.83
CA TYR A 45 -4.97 -8.02 0.17
C TYR A 45 -3.98 -9.01 0.78
N TYR A 46 -2.71 -8.63 0.84
CA TYR A 46 -1.60 -9.48 1.31
C TYR A 46 -0.75 -8.81 2.41
N GLY A 47 -1.27 -7.78 3.07
CA GLY A 47 -0.55 -7.01 4.09
C GLY A 47 -0.77 -7.47 5.53
N CYS A 48 0.00 -6.89 6.46
CA CYS A 48 0.04 -7.23 7.89
C CYS A 48 -0.92 -6.37 8.74
N GLY A 49 -2.05 -5.97 8.23
CA GLY A 49 -2.99 -5.09 8.94
C GLY A 49 -3.28 -3.83 8.14
N LEU A 50 -3.39 -2.70 8.80
CA LEU A 50 -3.64 -1.40 8.16
C LEU A 50 -2.73 -0.35 8.81
N VAL A 51 -1.94 0.33 7.99
CA VAL A 51 -1.09 1.44 8.44
C VAL A 51 -1.91 2.71 8.37
N LEU A 52 -2.29 3.24 9.54
CA LEU A 52 -3.12 4.43 9.66
C LEU A 52 -2.40 5.52 10.44
N PRO A 53 -1.87 6.53 9.76
CA PRO A 53 -1.44 7.76 10.41
C PRO A 53 -2.61 8.52 11.04
N GLU A 54 -2.31 9.32 12.05
CA GLU A 54 -3.28 10.25 12.61
C GLU A 54 -3.42 11.50 11.72
N CYS A 55 -4.51 12.24 11.88
CA CYS A 55 -4.72 13.56 11.26
C CYS A 55 -4.64 13.58 9.71
N LEU A 56 -5.23 12.60 9.04
CA LEU A 56 -5.19 12.47 7.58
C LEU A 56 -6.05 13.47 6.79
N ALA A 57 -6.95 14.20 7.42
CA ALA A 57 -7.89 15.09 6.73
C ALA A 57 -7.18 16.06 5.77
N SER A 58 -7.57 16.00 4.49
CA SER A 58 -7.02 16.83 3.39
C SER A 58 -5.55 16.56 3.04
N CYS A 59 -4.92 15.52 3.59
CA CYS A 59 -3.55 15.15 3.24
C CYS A 59 -3.44 14.57 1.83
N ARG A 60 -2.26 14.73 1.24
CA ARG A 60 -1.81 13.96 0.09
C ARG A 60 -0.97 12.79 0.59
N VAL A 61 -1.45 11.59 0.32
CA VAL A 61 -0.85 10.34 0.81
C VAL A 61 -0.30 9.53 -0.36
N LEU A 62 0.90 8.97 -0.21
CA LEU A 62 1.47 7.97 -1.11
C LEU A 62 1.50 6.62 -0.40
N ASP A 63 0.95 5.60 -1.04
CA ASP A 63 0.98 4.20 -0.58
C ASP A 63 1.97 3.39 -1.43
N LEU A 64 3.08 2.97 -0.83
CA LEU A 64 4.12 2.18 -1.47
C LEU A 64 3.77 0.69 -1.41
N GLY A 65 3.66 0.06 -2.58
CA GLY A 65 3.22 -1.32 -2.70
C GLY A 65 1.73 -1.48 -2.44
N SER A 66 0.94 -0.64 -3.10
CA SER A 66 -0.51 -0.52 -2.87
C SER A 66 -1.32 -1.77 -3.21
N GLY A 67 -0.73 -2.73 -3.93
CA GLY A 67 -1.44 -3.91 -4.41
C GLY A 67 -2.68 -3.56 -5.20
N SER A 68 -3.81 -4.20 -4.88
CA SER A 68 -5.12 -3.93 -5.48
C SER A 68 -5.80 -2.64 -5.00
N GLY A 69 -5.17 -1.92 -4.05
CA GLY A 69 -5.64 -0.62 -3.57
C GLY A 69 -6.59 -0.64 -2.37
N ARG A 70 -6.68 -1.76 -1.61
CA ARG A 70 -7.55 -1.81 -0.41
C ARG A 70 -7.26 -0.66 0.54
N ASP A 71 -5.97 -0.49 0.91
CA ASP A 71 -5.55 0.53 1.86
C ASP A 71 -5.69 1.94 1.26
N CYS A 72 -5.42 2.11 -0.05
CA CYS A 72 -5.67 3.37 -0.75
C CYS A 72 -7.13 3.80 -0.69
N TYR A 73 -8.10 2.88 -0.86
CA TYR A 73 -9.53 3.20 -0.78
C TYR A 73 -9.99 3.49 0.65
N VAL A 74 -9.36 2.88 1.66
CA VAL A 74 -9.58 3.27 3.06
C VAL A 74 -9.05 4.68 3.30
N LEU A 75 -7.80 4.92 2.92
CA LEU A 75 -7.14 6.23 3.07
C LEU A 75 -7.91 7.34 2.31
N SER A 76 -8.43 7.06 1.11
CA SER A 76 -9.27 7.97 0.33
C SER A 76 -10.45 8.51 1.14
N GLN A 77 -11.13 7.65 1.91
CA GLN A 77 -12.23 8.07 2.77
C GLN A 77 -11.75 8.89 3.97
N LEU A 78 -10.58 8.56 4.53
CA LEU A 78 -10.03 9.25 5.71
C LEU A 78 -9.43 10.61 5.38
N VAL A 79 -8.82 10.77 4.19
CA VAL A 79 -8.33 12.09 3.74
C VAL A 79 -9.48 12.99 3.30
N GLY A 80 -10.60 12.40 2.89
CA GLY A 80 -11.78 13.11 2.42
C GLY A 80 -11.62 13.70 1.01
N GLU A 81 -12.68 14.35 0.50
CA GLU A 81 -12.77 14.83 -0.88
C GLU A 81 -11.67 15.86 -1.25
N LYS A 82 -11.11 16.56 -0.26
CA LYS A 82 -10.04 17.56 -0.46
C LYS A 82 -8.63 16.98 -0.39
N GLY A 83 -8.47 15.79 0.16
CA GLY A 83 -7.21 15.06 0.18
C GLY A 83 -7.03 14.27 -1.11
N HIS A 84 -5.89 13.57 -1.22
CA HIS A 84 -5.60 12.74 -2.37
C HIS A 84 -4.72 11.55 -1.97
N VAL A 85 -4.96 10.38 -2.56
CA VAL A 85 -4.16 9.18 -2.32
C VAL A 85 -3.60 8.67 -3.64
N THR A 86 -2.30 8.47 -3.70
CA THR A 86 -1.63 7.82 -4.82
C THR A 86 -1.13 6.44 -4.36
N GLY A 87 -1.55 5.38 -5.03
CA GLY A 87 -1.00 4.04 -4.84
C GLY A 87 0.00 3.70 -5.94
N ILE A 88 1.19 3.22 -5.58
CA ILE A 88 2.17 2.70 -6.53
C ILE A 88 2.45 1.24 -6.27
N ASP A 89 2.43 0.41 -7.32
CA ASP A 89 2.77 -1.01 -7.24
C ASP A 89 3.50 -1.49 -8.50
N MET A 90 4.45 -2.40 -8.32
CA MET A 90 5.22 -3.00 -9.45
C MET A 90 4.41 -4.07 -10.20
N THR A 91 3.29 -4.53 -9.66
CA THR A 91 2.46 -5.59 -10.22
C THR A 91 1.31 -4.98 -11.00
N LYS A 92 1.43 -5.00 -12.33
CA LYS A 92 0.45 -4.38 -13.23
C LYS A 92 -0.97 -4.89 -13.01
N GLU A 93 -1.11 -6.20 -12.81
CA GLU A 93 -2.39 -6.87 -12.57
C GLU A 93 -3.10 -6.35 -11.31
N GLN A 94 -2.35 -6.02 -10.27
CA GLN A 94 -2.90 -5.43 -9.04
C GLN A 94 -3.36 -4.00 -9.27
N VAL A 95 -2.53 -3.19 -9.92
CA VAL A 95 -2.85 -1.80 -10.28
C VAL A 95 -4.12 -1.73 -11.14
N GLU A 96 -4.28 -2.64 -12.10
CA GLU A 96 -5.47 -2.70 -12.95
C GLU A 96 -6.75 -3.05 -12.16
N VAL A 97 -6.66 -3.90 -11.14
CA VAL A 97 -7.79 -4.16 -10.24
C VAL A 97 -8.19 -2.89 -9.47
N GLY A 98 -7.21 -2.16 -8.93
CA GLY A 98 -7.48 -0.88 -8.28
C GLY A 98 -8.21 0.07 -9.22
N LYS A 99 -7.67 0.31 -10.41
CA LYS A 99 -8.27 1.20 -11.42
C LYS A 99 -9.68 0.78 -11.86
N LYS A 100 -9.90 -0.52 -12.03
CA LYS A 100 -11.20 -1.08 -12.45
C LYS A 100 -12.34 -0.66 -11.53
N HIS A 101 -12.09 -0.58 -10.23
CA HIS A 101 -13.12 -0.29 -9.23
C HIS A 101 -13.17 1.18 -8.80
N LEU A 102 -12.44 2.07 -9.47
CA LEU A 102 -12.39 3.49 -9.12
C LEU A 102 -13.77 4.14 -9.12
N ALA A 103 -14.53 3.97 -10.22
CA ALA A 103 -15.87 4.56 -10.35
C ALA A 103 -16.84 4.04 -9.28
N TYR A 104 -16.79 2.74 -8.98
CA TYR A 104 -17.59 2.14 -7.91
C TYR A 104 -17.32 2.81 -6.55
N HIS A 105 -16.04 3.00 -6.21
CA HIS A 105 -15.68 3.58 -4.92
C HIS A 105 -16.05 5.07 -4.84
N MET A 106 -15.85 5.83 -5.92
CA MET A 106 -16.24 7.25 -5.93
C MET A 106 -17.74 7.42 -5.74
N ASP A 107 -18.55 6.62 -6.41
CA ASP A 107 -20.01 6.61 -6.22
C ASP A 107 -20.37 6.20 -4.77
N LYS A 108 -19.78 5.11 -4.28
CA LYS A 108 -19.99 4.59 -2.92
C LYS A 108 -19.62 5.58 -1.82
N PHE A 109 -18.58 6.41 -2.04
CA PHE A 109 -18.10 7.42 -1.08
C PHE A 109 -18.86 8.75 -1.24
N GLY A 110 -19.57 8.96 -2.34
CA GLY A 110 -20.26 10.20 -2.67
C GLY A 110 -19.32 11.29 -3.21
N TYR A 111 -18.18 10.90 -3.79
CA TYR A 111 -17.21 11.83 -4.34
C TYR A 111 -17.47 12.13 -5.80
N ARG A 112 -17.50 13.42 -6.16
CA ARG A 112 -17.74 13.87 -7.54
C ARG A 112 -16.49 13.72 -8.42
N VAL A 113 -15.32 13.87 -7.81
CA VAL A 113 -14.01 13.78 -8.48
C VAL A 113 -13.21 12.71 -7.77
N PRO A 114 -12.53 11.82 -8.50
CA PRO A 114 -11.64 10.85 -7.89
C PRO A 114 -10.53 11.53 -7.08
N ASN A 115 -10.37 11.10 -5.84
CA ASN A 115 -9.30 11.52 -4.95
C ASN A 115 -8.28 10.40 -4.69
N VAL A 116 -8.29 9.38 -5.54
CA VAL A 116 -7.32 8.28 -5.51
C VAL A 116 -6.92 7.93 -6.94
N ASP A 117 -5.65 7.65 -7.15
CA ASP A 117 -5.08 7.15 -8.40
C ASP A 117 -4.08 6.02 -8.14
N PHE A 118 -3.85 5.21 -9.17
CA PHE A 118 -2.95 4.06 -9.11
C PHE A 118 -1.93 4.13 -10.23
N ILE A 119 -0.66 3.93 -9.88
CA ILE A 119 0.48 4.01 -10.79
C ILE A 119 1.18 2.65 -10.81
N TRP A 120 1.45 2.14 -12.00
CA TRP A 120 2.36 1.02 -12.16
C TRP A 120 3.79 1.55 -12.16
N GLY A 121 4.60 1.09 -11.23
CA GLY A 121 5.98 1.56 -11.07
C GLY A 121 6.70 0.87 -9.91
N PHE A 122 7.96 1.23 -9.74
CA PHE A 122 8.83 0.70 -8.70
C PHE A 122 9.04 1.74 -7.60
N MET A 123 8.90 1.32 -6.35
CA MET A 123 9.09 2.19 -5.19
C MET A 123 10.54 2.64 -4.98
N GLU A 124 11.50 1.98 -5.63
CA GLU A 124 12.91 2.39 -5.67
C GLU A 124 13.19 3.52 -6.68
N LYS A 125 12.19 3.93 -7.48
CA LYS A 125 12.31 4.89 -8.57
C LYS A 125 11.02 5.69 -8.75
N LEU A 126 10.66 6.48 -7.76
CA LEU A 126 9.40 7.24 -7.76
C LEU A 126 9.41 8.37 -8.79
N GLU A 127 10.57 8.96 -9.06
CA GLU A 127 10.73 9.97 -10.12
C GLU A 127 10.40 9.39 -11.50
N ASP A 128 10.84 8.16 -11.81
CA ASP A 128 10.54 7.48 -13.08
C ASP A 128 9.03 7.23 -13.25
N ALA A 129 8.29 7.12 -12.13
CA ALA A 129 6.83 7.00 -12.11
C ALA A 129 6.11 8.36 -12.20
N GLY A 130 6.83 9.46 -12.31
CA GLY A 130 6.29 10.81 -12.42
C GLY A 130 5.86 11.44 -11.09
N LEU A 131 6.31 10.88 -9.96
CA LEU A 131 6.02 11.42 -8.64
C LEU A 131 6.98 12.55 -8.30
N ALA A 132 6.43 13.73 -8.02
CA ALA A 132 7.23 14.92 -7.78
C ALA A 132 7.78 14.94 -6.35
N ASN A 133 8.98 15.53 -6.20
CA ASN A 133 9.57 15.80 -4.90
C ASN A 133 8.68 16.75 -4.07
N GLU A 134 8.76 16.62 -2.74
CA GLU A 134 8.07 17.47 -1.75
C GLU A 134 6.55 17.64 -2.04
N SER A 135 5.89 16.56 -2.50
CA SER A 135 4.48 16.60 -2.91
C SER A 135 3.51 15.88 -2.01
N TYR A 136 4.02 15.04 -1.08
CA TYR A 136 3.18 14.24 -0.18
C TYR A 136 3.36 14.67 1.28
N ASP A 137 2.23 14.71 2.00
CA ASP A 137 2.21 14.97 3.45
C ASP A 137 2.57 13.70 4.22
N VAL A 138 2.16 12.54 3.67
CA VAL A 138 2.35 11.23 4.29
C VAL A 138 2.76 10.20 3.24
N VAL A 139 3.72 9.34 3.59
CA VAL A 139 4.05 8.11 2.84
C VAL A 139 3.71 6.92 3.73
N CYS A 140 2.89 6.00 3.23
CA CYS A 140 2.56 4.74 3.89
C CYS A 140 3.22 3.56 3.19
N SER A 141 3.51 2.49 3.95
CA SER A 141 3.95 1.21 3.39
C SER A 141 3.56 0.06 4.31
N ASN A 142 3.03 -1.03 3.73
CA ASN A 142 2.52 -2.17 4.49
C ASN A 142 3.07 -3.50 3.94
N CYS A 143 4.02 -4.10 4.66
CA CYS A 143 4.63 -5.40 4.36
C CYS A 143 5.23 -5.53 2.93
N VAL A 144 5.89 -4.50 2.42
CA VAL A 144 6.44 -4.50 1.06
C VAL A 144 7.90 -4.03 0.98
N VAL A 145 8.36 -3.17 1.89
CA VAL A 145 9.74 -2.65 1.86
C VAL A 145 10.76 -3.77 2.08
N ASN A 146 10.41 -4.78 2.90
CA ASN A 146 11.25 -5.97 3.10
C ASN A 146 11.53 -6.74 1.79
N LEU A 147 10.62 -6.67 0.81
CA LEU A 147 10.74 -7.33 -0.51
C LEU A 147 11.60 -6.55 -1.50
N ALA A 148 11.88 -5.27 -1.24
CA ALA A 148 12.71 -4.45 -2.11
C ALA A 148 14.17 -4.94 -2.15
N PRO A 149 14.78 -5.08 -3.33
CA PRO A 149 16.20 -5.39 -3.46
C PRO A 149 17.11 -4.32 -2.84
N ASP A 150 16.78 -3.05 -3.01
CA ASP A 150 17.47 -1.90 -2.42
C ASP A 150 16.53 -1.08 -1.51
N LYS A 151 16.47 -1.45 -0.24
CA LYS A 151 15.66 -0.76 0.77
C LYS A 151 16.12 0.68 1.01
N SER A 152 17.42 0.94 0.84
CA SER A 152 17.97 2.28 1.00
C SER A 152 17.51 3.19 -0.13
N ALA A 153 17.36 2.68 -1.36
CA ALA A 153 16.76 3.43 -2.45
C ALA A 153 15.30 3.78 -2.13
N VAL A 154 14.49 2.81 -1.67
CA VAL A 154 13.09 3.06 -1.29
C VAL A 154 12.98 4.17 -0.26
N LEU A 155 13.80 4.14 0.80
CA LEU A 155 13.77 5.17 1.85
C LEU A 155 14.21 6.54 1.34
N ARG A 156 15.20 6.60 0.43
CA ARG A 156 15.62 7.87 -0.19
C ARG A 156 14.51 8.46 -1.07
N GLU A 157 13.90 7.64 -1.92
CA GLU A 157 12.79 8.05 -2.77
C GLU A 157 11.60 8.53 -1.93
N ALA A 158 11.22 7.78 -0.88
CA ALA A 158 10.17 8.19 0.04
C ALA A 158 10.47 9.53 0.71
N TYR A 159 11.73 9.74 1.14
CA TYR A 159 12.16 11.01 1.73
C TYR A 159 12.08 12.18 0.74
N GLN A 160 12.45 11.96 -0.53
CA GLN A 160 12.43 13.00 -1.56
C GLN A 160 11.03 13.47 -1.90
N VAL A 161 10.05 12.57 -1.94
CA VAL A 161 8.65 12.92 -2.25
C VAL A 161 7.89 13.50 -1.08
N LEU A 162 8.38 13.34 0.16
CA LEU A 162 7.79 13.94 1.35
C LEU A 162 8.05 15.45 1.37
N LYS A 163 7.02 16.21 1.70
CA LYS A 163 7.13 17.63 2.01
C LYS A 163 7.98 17.84 3.27
N PRO A 164 8.60 19.02 3.46
CA PRO A 164 9.18 19.38 4.74
C PRO A 164 8.14 19.24 5.87
N GLY A 165 8.48 18.44 6.88
CA GLY A 165 7.57 18.11 7.99
C GLY A 165 6.58 16.96 7.70
N GLY A 166 6.64 16.36 6.52
CA GLY A 166 5.85 15.16 6.19
C GLY A 166 6.37 13.92 6.92
N GLU A 167 5.54 12.88 7.00
CA GLU A 167 5.80 11.70 7.81
C GLU A 167 5.77 10.42 6.96
N MET A 168 6.64 9.46 7.31
CA MET A 168 6.59 8.09 6.76
C MET A 168 6.13 7.11 7.83
N HIS A 169 5.08 6.35 7.53
CA HIS A 169 4.54 5.29 8.37
C HIS A 169 4.68 3.94 7.67
N LEU A 170 5.35 2.99 8.29
CA LEU A 170 5.53 1.66 7.73
C LEU A 170 5.30 0.55 8.77
N SER A 171 4.70 -0.54 8.32
CA SER A 171 4.60 -1.81 9.03
C SER A 171 5.24 -2.88 8.17
N ASP A 172 6.19 -3.63 8.74
CA ASP A 172 6.91 -4.65 7.97
C ASP A 172 7.43 -5.77 8.85
N VAL A 173 7.91 -6.84 8.23
CA VAL A 173 8.54 -7.97 8.92
C VAL A 173 10.03 -7.71 9.09
N TYR A 174 10.50 -7.78 10.33
CA TYR A 174 11.90 -7.56 10.68
C TYR A 174 12.52 -8.81 11.29
N VAL A 175 13.83 -8.97 11.08
CA VAL A 175 14.61 -10.02 11.73
C VAL A 175 15.47 -9.43 12.85
N SER A 176 15.64 -10.17 13.95
CA SER A 176 16.47 -9.74 15.09
C SER A 176 17.99 -9.99 14.89
N GLY A 177 18.39 -10.57 13.76
CA GLY A 177 19.78 -10.92 13.48
C GLY A 177 20.03 -11.23 11.99
N HIS A 178 21.26 -11.63 11.66
CA HIS A 178 21.62 -11.99 10.30
C HIS A 178 20.94 -13.29 9.86
N LEU A 179 20.20 -13.24 8.73
CA LEU A 179 19.72 -14.43 8.04
C LEU A 179 20.88 -15.07 7.28
N SER A 180 21.00 -16.42 7.38
CA SER A 180 21.92 -17.18 6.55
C SER A 180 21.58 -17.04 5.06
N GLU A 181 22.56 -17.24 4.17
CA GLU A 181 22.31 -17.23 2.72
C GLU A 181 21.26 -18.26 2.30
N ALA A 182 21.28 -19.44 2.93
CA ALA A 182 20.27 -20.48 2.68
C ALA A 182 18.85 -20.03 3.07
N ALA A 183 18.69 -19.30 4.19
CA ALA A 183 17.41 -18.74 4.59
C ALA A 183 16.95 -17.63 3.63
N ARG A 184 17.86 -16.79 3.17
CA ARG A 184 17.57 -15.73 2.18
C ARG A 184 17.16 -16.28 0.81
N ALA A 185 17.67 -17.45 0.41
CA ALA A 185 17.38 -18.09 -0.86
C ALA A 185 16.14 -19.02 -0.79
N HIS A 186 15.54 -19.20 0.38
CA HIS A 186 14.45 -20.16 0.56
C HIS A 186 13.14 -19.60 0.03
N ARG A 187 12.56 -20.25 -1.00
CA ARG A 187 11.36 -19.79 -1.74
C ARG A 187 10.14 -19.55 -0.84
N VAL A 188 9.97 -20.30 0.24
CA VAL A 188 8.82 -20.18 1.16
C VAL A 188 8.96 -18.99 2.11
N LEU A 189 10.20 -18.52 2.36
CA LEU A 189 10.43 -17.37 3.25
C LEU A 189 10.34 -16.02 2.53
N TRP A 190 10.12 -16.03 1.22
CA TRP A 190 9.97 -14.84 0.39
C TRP A 190 8.51 -14.52 0.01
N GLY A 191 7.53 -15.37 0.38
CA GLY A 191 6.13 -15.23 -0.04
C GLY A 191 5.14 -15.36 1.09
#